data_9d05b112d97b65d11a0d5a75db2199fb
#
_entry.id   9d05b112d97b65d11a0d5a75db2199fb
#
_cell.length_a   1.000
_cell.length_b   1.000
_cell.length_c   1.000
_cell.angle_alpha   90.00
_cell.angle_beta   90.00
_cell.angle_gamma   90.00
#
_symmetry.space_group_name_H-M   'P 1'
#
loop_
_entity.id
_entity.type
_entity.pdbx_description
1 polymer ?
#
loop_
_entity_poly.entity_id
_entity_poly.type
_entity_poly.pdbx_seq_one_letter_code
_entity_poly.pdbx_strand_id
1 'polypeptide(L)'
;MKLILLPAILLPAMALAALSAQAQNLAVIDMQGAILKTTDGQKAAQDLRAKYDPIQQALTKRGQALTAKQEQYRKTVDSMNDTAKASAEREIQAMMKDIQRDADDAKTDAQQDQNKALAPILQRLEAIMRKYAAEKQISMIVDLSSQPNNLLFAAASTNITTDVIDLYNKAAATPAAPPAAKPAVSTPTTAAPKKTTPAPPAKPQE
;
A
#
# COMPACT_ATOMS: atom_id res chain seq x y z
N MET A 1 -6.44 -58.78 -74.01
CA MET A 1 -6.41 -58.59 -72.57
C MET A 1 -5.44 -57.45 -72.25
N LYS A 2 -5.99 -56.28 -71.97
CA LYS A 2 -5.19 -55.06 -71.62
C LYS A 2 -5.51 -54.71 -70.17
N LEU A 3 -4.51 -54.88 -69.33
CA LEU A 3 -4.50 -54.63 -67.90
C LEU A 3 -4.31 -53.11 -67.72
N ILE A 4 -5.33 -52.41 -67.22
CA ILE A 4 -5.29 -50.98 -66.94
C ILE A 4 -4.83 -50.85 -65.48
N LEU A 5 -3.59 -50.33 -65.28
CA LEU A 5 -3.09 -49.94 -63.97
C LEU A 5 -3.70 -48.57 -63.62
N LEU A 6 -4.49 -48.50 -62.52
CA LEU A 6 -4.89 -47.25 -61.88
C LEU A 6 -3.77 -46.75 -60.98
N PRO A 7 -3.33 -45.47 -61.07
CA PRO A 7 -2.46 -44.89 -60.08
C PRO A 7 -3.27 -44.46 -58.85
N ALA A 8 -2.92 -45.01 -57.69
CA ALA A 8 -3.42 -44.56 -56.39
C ALA A 8 -2.91 -43.16 -56.09
N ILE A 9 -3.79 -42.17 -56.12
CA ILE A 9 -3.51 -40.81 -55.68
C ILE A 9 -3.52 -40.79 -54.16
N LEU A 10 -2.31 -40.73 -53.60
CA LEU A 10 -2.05 -40.52 -52.16
C LEU A 10 -2.30 -39.04 -51.84
N LEU A 11 -3.48 -38.69 -51.27
CA LEU A 11 -3.75 -37.38 -50.73
C LEU A 11 -2.92 -37.21 -49.42
N PRO A 12 -2.07 -36.18 -49.31
CA PRO A 12 -1.48 -35.84 -48.01
C PRO A 12 -2.59 -35.22 -47.17
N ALA A 13 -2.95 -35.86 -46.06
CA ALA A 13 -3.78 -35.28 -45.01
C ALA A 13 -3.00 -34.13 -44.37
N MET A 14 -3.33 -32.94 -44.81
CA MET A 14 -2.83 -31.68 -44.25
C MET A 14 -3.49 -31.55 -42.86
N ALA A 15 -2.77 -32.01 -41.82
CA ALA A 15 -3.14 -31.76 -40.44
C ALA A 15 -3.14 -30.23 -40.25
N LEU A 16 -4.31 -29.60 -40.33
CA LEU A 16 -4.55 -28.25 -39.83
C LEU A 16 -4.29 -28.31 -38.32
N ALA A 17 -3.07 -27.99 -37.92
CA ALA A 17 -2.78 -27.59 -36.54
C ALA A 17 -3.62 -26.33 -36.27
N ALA A 18 -4.79 -26.54 -35.65
CA ALA A 18 -5.55 -25.45 -35.08
C ALA A 18 -4.65 -24.77 -34.02
N LEU A 19 -3.97 -23.69 -34.43
CA LEU A 19 -3.42 -22.74 -33.48
C LEU A 19 -4.60 -22.23 -32.67
N SER A 20 -4.82 -22.81 -31.50
CA SER A 20 -5.71 -22.26 -30.49
C SER A 20 -5.15 -20.87 -30.17
N ALA A 21 -5.74 -19.85 -30.79
CA ALA A 21 -5.53 -18.47 -30.35
C ALA A 21 -5.97 -18.43 -28.90
N GLN A 22 -5.03 -18.49 -27.99
CA GLN A 22 -5.31 -18.31 -26.57
C GLN A 22 -5.83 -16.89 -26.44
N ALA A 23 -7.15 -16.76 -26.26
CA ALA A 23 -7.74 -15.48 -25.93
C ALA A 23 -7.02 -14.96 -24.69
N GLN A 24 -6.30 -13.86 -24.85
CA GLN A 24 -5.63 -13.20 -23.71
C GLN A 24 -6.73 -12.69 -22.77
N ASN A 25 -6.93 -13.39 -21.68
CA ASN A 25 -7.87 -12.97 -20.66
C ASN A 25 -7.29 -11.76 -19.94
N LEU A 26 -7.90 -10.61 -20.20
CA LEU A 26 -7.57 -9.35 -19.52
C LEU A 26 -8.61 -9.11 -18.42
N ALA A 27 -8.16 -8.60 -17.29
CA ALA A 27 -9.04 -8.21 -16.21
C ALA A 27 -8.75 -6.77 -15.76
N VAL A 28 -9.73 -6.16 -15.12
CA VAL A 28 -9.60 -4.84 -14.52
C VAL A 28 -9.99 -4.93 -13.04
N ILE A 29 -9.34 -4.12 -12.22
CA ILE A 29 -9.63 -4.03 -10.79
C ILE A 29 -9.66 -2.57 -10.35
N ASP A 30 -10.56 -2.21 -9.45
CA ASP A 30 -10.47 -0.98 -8.65
C ASP A 30 -9.76 -1.34 -7.34
N MET A 31 -8.43 -1.15 -7.29
CA MET A 31 -7.62 -1.51 -6.13
C MET A 31 -7.99 -0.67 -4.91
N GLN A 32 -8.20 0.62 -5.08
CA GLN A 32 -8.57 1.52 -3.99
C GLN A 32 -9.95 1.16 -3.43
N GLY A 33 -10.92 0.95 -4.30
CA GLY A 33 -12.25 0.49 -3.89
C GLY A 33 -12.23 -0.89 -3.25
N ALA A 34 -11.39 -1.80 -3.73
CA ALA A 34 -11.20 -3.12 -3.15
C ALA A 34 -10.68 -3.02 -1.71
N ILE A 35 -9.61 -2.25 -1.47
CA ILE A 35 -9.04 -2.04 -0.13
C ILE A 35 -10.12 -1.55 0.84
N LEU A 36 -10.84 -0.48 0.47
CA LEU A 36 -11.85 0.15 1.33
C LEU A 36 -13.05 -0.76 1.62
N LYS A 37 -13.34 -1.72 0.75
CA LYS A 37 -14.47 -2.66 0.92
C LYS A 37 -14.08 -3.97 1.62
N THR A 38 -12.79 -4.25 1.80
CA THR A 38 -12.38 -5.40 2.62
C THR A 38 -12.70 -5.17 4.10
N THR A 39 -12.92 -6.24 4.86
CA THR A 39 -13.15 -6.17 6.32
C THR A 39 -12.01 -5.46 7.04
N ASP A 40 -10.75 -5.80 6.69
CA ASP A 40 -9.56 -5.18 7.30
C ASP A 40 -9.44 -3.70 6.90
N GLY A 41 -9.77 -3.34 5.64
CA GLY A 41 -9.76 -1.96 5.17
C GLY A 41 -10.80 -1.08 5.86
N GLN A 42 -12.02 -1.59 6.06
CA GLN A 42 -13.06 -0.90 6.82
C GLN A 42 -12.64 -0.68 8.27
N LYS A 43 -12.06 -1.71 8.89
CA LYS A 43 -11.55 -1.60 10.27
C LYS A 43 -10.43 -0.58 10.35
N ALA A 44 -9.46 -0.62 9.45
CA ALA A 44 -8.36 0.35 9.39
C ALA A 44 -8.88 1.79 9.23
N ALA A 45 -9.88 2.00 8.38
CA ALA A 45 -10.50 3.32 8.18
C ALA A 45 -11.22 3.80 9.45
N GLN A 46 -11.91 2.91 10.18
CA GLN A 46 -12.56 3.23 11.46
C GLN A 46 -11.53 3.58 12.54
N ASP A 47 -10.48 2.78 12.67
CA ASP A 47 -9.41 2.99 13.66
C ASP A 47 -8.69 4.34 13.42
N LEU A 48 -8.41 4.67 12.15
CA LEU A 48 -7.81 5.95 11.77
C LEU A 48 -8.73 7.13 12.07
N ARG A 49 -10.02 7.03 11.75
CA ARG A 49 -11.00 8.07 12.10
C ARG A 49 -11.08 8.27 13.60
N ALA A 50 -11.24 7.19 14.37
CA ALA A 50 -11.30 7.27 15.83
C ALA A 50 -10.07 7.96 16.43
N LYS A 51 -8.89 7.78 15.84
CA LYS A 51 -7.64 8.42 16.27
C LYS A 51 -7.55 9.88 15.87
N TYR A 52 -7.91 10.24 14.63
CA TYR A 52 -7.63 11.57 14.07
C TYR A 52 -8.79 12.56 14.16
N ASP A 53 -10.05 12.11 14.25
CA ASP A 53 -11.20 13.02 14.43
C ASP A 53 -11.08 13.90 15.67
N PRO A 54 -10.70 13.38 16.87
CA PRO A 54 -10.52 14.24 18.05
C PRO A 54 -9.35 15.23 17.89
N ILE A 55 -8.29 14.86 17.19
CA ILE A 55 -7.16 15.76 16.90
C ILE A 55 -7.61 16.90 16.00
N GLN A 56 -8.35 16.60 14.94
CA GLN A 56 -8.92 17.58 14.03
C GLN A 56 -9.88 18.54 14.74
N GLN A 57 -10.72 18.02 15.64
CA GLN A 57 -11.61 18.83 16.44
C GLN A 57 -10.85 19.76 17.40
N ALA A 58 -9.77 19.28 18.01
CA ALA A 58 -8.93 20.09 18.89
C ALA A 58 -8.24 21.21 18.12
N LEU A 59 -7.69 20.92 16.93
CA LEU A 59 -7.10 21.94 16.06
C LEU A 59 -8.12 23.00 15.63
N THR A 60 -9.33 22.56 15.28
CA THR A 60 -10.44 23.48 14.92
C THR A 60 -10.79 24.42 16.08
N LYS A 61 -10.93 23.89 17.30
CA LYS A 61 -11.21 24.70 18.51
C LYS A 61 -10.08 25.69 18.78
N ARG A 62 -8.84 25.28 18.63
CA ARG A 62 -7.68 26.19 18.80
C ARG A 62 -7.65 27.28 17.73
N GLY A 63 -7.99 26.96 16.48
CA GLY A 63 -8.15 27.95 15.41
C GLY A 63 -9.25 28.99 15.73
N GLN A 64 -10.40 28.55 16.25
CA GLN A 64 -11.46 29.43 16.69
C GLN A 64 -11.01 30.35 17.85
N ALA A 65 -10.28 29.78 18.83
CA ALA A 65 -9.72 30.55 19.94
C ALA A 65 -8.71 31.62 19.47
N LEU A 66 -7.87 31.27 18.49
CA LEU A 66 -6.95 32.21 17.86
C LEU A 66 -7.70 33.36 17.18
N THR A 67 -8.73 33.04 16.39
CA THR A 67 -9.57 34.06 15.73
C THR A 67 -10.22 34.98 16.76
N ALA A 68 -10.81 34.44 17.82
CA ALA A 68 -11.39 35.24 18.88
C ALA A 68 -10.35 36.16 19.55
N LYS A 69 -9.14 35.68 19.80
CA LYS A 69 -8.05 36.46 20.38
C LYS A 69 -7.58 37.56 19.46
N GLN A 70 -7.47 37.30 18.16
CA GLN A 70 -7.16 38.34 17.15
C GLN A 70 -8.24 39.42 17.08
N GLU A 71 -9.50 39.04 17.17
CA GLU A 71 -10.62 40.00 17.20
C GLU A 71 -10.60 40.86 18.48
N GLN A 72 -10.36 40.23 19.63
CA GLN A 72 -10.22 40.95 20.90
C GLN A 72 -9.05 41.95 20.83
N TYR A 73 -7.90 41.52 20.33
CA TYR A 73 -6.75 42.38 20.15
C TYR A 73 -7.11 43.58 19.26
N ARG A 74 -7.74 43.40 18.12
CA ARG A 74 -8.17 44.48 17.22
C ARG A 74 -9.11 45.50 17.89
N LYS A 75 -9.98 45.02 18.80
CA LYS A 75 -10.92 45.90 19.52
C LYS A 75 -10.27 46.71 20.62
N THR A 76 -9.16 46.24 21.20
CA THR A 76 -8.56 46.80 22.39
C THR A 76 -7.18 47.43 22.16
N VAL A 77 -6.58 47.26 20.99
CA VAL A 77 -5.19 47.66 20.67
C VAL A 77 -4.97 49.18 20.90
N ASP A 78 -5.95 50.02 20.56
CA ASP A 78 -5.82 51.48 20.70
C ASP A 78 -5.79 51.96 22.16
N SER A 79 -6.36 51.15 23.08
CA SER A 79 -6.37 51.44 24.51
C SER A 79 -5.24 50.78 25.29
N MET A 80 -4.43 49.94 24.64
CA MET A 80 -3.32 49.21 25.25
C MET A 80 -2.04 50.07 25.31
N ASN A 81 -1.24 49.87 26.36
CA ASN A 81 0.14 50.37 26.37
C ASN A 81 1.06 49.47 25.50
N ASP A 82 2.24 49.95 25.14
CA ASP A 82 3.15 49.30 24.20
C ASP A 82 3.61 47.92 24.70
N THR A 83 3.78 47.73 26.01
CA THR A 83 4.16 46.45 26.61
C THR A 83 3.04 45.40 26.44
N ALA A 84 1.78 45.84 26.67
CA ALA A 84 0.60 44.97 26.50
C ALA A 84 0.38 44.60 25.03
N LYS A 85 0.55 45.55 24.09
CA LYS A 85 0.49 45.27 22.64
C LYS A 85 1.51 44.23 22.24
N ALA A 86 2.79 44.44 22.58
CA ALA A 86 3.87 43.54 22.25
C ALA A 86 3.69 42.13 22.87
N SER A 87 3.07 42.03 24.04
CA SER A 87 2.76 40.74 24.68
C SER A 87 1.63 40.02 23.94
N ALA A 88 0.55 40.73 23.61
CA ALA A 88 -0.58 40.13 22.90
C ALA A 88 -0.19 39.66 21.48
N GLU A 89 0.61 40.45 20.76
CA GLU A 89 1.13 40.07 19.44
C GLU A 89 1.99 38.81 19.50
N ARG A 90 2.92 38.74 20.47
CA ARG A 90 3.76 37.55 20.66
C ARG A 90 2.92 36.32 20.97
N GLU A 91 1.90 36.44 21.79
CA GLU A 91 1.02 35.36 22.14
C GLU A 91 0.19 34.85 20.92
N ILE A 92 -0.36 35.80 20.12
CA ILE A 92 -1.05 35.47 18.87
C ILE A 92 -0.11 34.72 17.90
N GLN A 93 1.11 35.24 17.71
CA GLN A 93 2.12 34.61 16.85
C GLN A 93 2.53 33.22 17.35
N ALA A 94 2.70 33.07 18.66
CA ALA A 94 3.00 31.75 19.25
C ALA A 94 1.87 30.74 19.02
N MET A 95 0.61 31.15 19.26
CA MET A 95 -0.57 30.32 18.99
C MET A 95 -0.67 29.92 17.52
N MET A 96 -0.43 30.85 16.58
CA MET A 96 -0.42 30.54 15.14
C MET A 96 0.62 29.48 14.81
N LYS A 97 1.85 29.68 15.29
CA LYS A 97 2.97 28.76 15.04
C LYS A 97 2.72 27.37 15.63
N ASP A 98 2.16 27.32 16.84
CA ASP A 98 1.85 26.04 17.51
C ASP A 98 0.74 25.29 16.80
N ILE A 99 -0.34 25.97 16.37
CA ILE A 99 -1.42 25.35 15.61
C ILE A 99 -0.90 24.82 14.27
N GLN A 100 -0.07 25.58 13.57
CA GLN A 100 0.50 25.16 12.29
C GLN A 100 1.38 23.91 12.48
N ARG A 101 2.28 23.93 13.46
CA ARG A 101 3.14 22.77 13.75
C ARG A 101 2.31 21.54 14.08
N ASP A 102 1.35 21.65 14.99
CA ASP A 102 0.53 20.53 15.42
C ASP A 102 -0.35 19.99 14.28
N ALA A 103 -0.77 20.86 13.33
CA ALA A 103 -1.49 20.44 12.13
C ALA A 103 -0.59 19.68 11.15
N ASP A 104 0.65 20.13 10.96
CA ASP A 104 1.64 19.49 10.09
C ASP A 104 2.07 18.12 10.67
N ASP A 105 2.30 18.06 11.98
CA ASP A 105 2.62 16.84 12.70
C ASP A 105 1.46 15.83 12.58
N ALA A 106 0.23 16.26 12.86
CA ALA A 106 -0.95 15.42 12.76
C ALA A 106 -1.17 14.87 11.33
N LYS A 107 -0.91 15.69 10.30
CA LYS A 107 -0.99 15.28 8.90
C LYS A 107 0.06 14.22 8.57
N THR A 108 1.29 14.43 9.02
CA THR A 108 2.41 13.50 8.80
C THR A 108 2.14 12.15 9.47
N ASP A 109 1.71 12.20 10.74
CA ASP A 109 1.37 11.00 11.50
C ASP A 109 0.21 10.23 10.88
N ALA A 110 -0.85 10.94 10.44
CA ALA A 110 -1.99 10.33 9.77
C ALA A 110 -1.58 9.60 8.49
N GLN A 111 -0.69 10.19 7.70
CA GLN A 111 -0.21 9.59 6.46
C GLN A 111 0.67 8.36 6.73
N GLN A 112 1.53 8.41 7.74
CA GLN A 112 2.35 7.26 8.16
C GLN A 112 1.47 6.11 8.67
N ASP A 113 0.51 6.41 9.53
CA ASP A 113 -0.39 5.39 10.09
C ASP A 113 -1.29 4.78 9.01
N GLN A 114 -1.77 5.59 8.07
CA GLN A 114 -2.50 5.09 6.91
C GLN A 114 -1.65 4.12 6.09
N ASN A 115 -0.41 4.48 5.77
CA ASN A 115 0.51 3.61 5.04
C ASN A 115 0.78 2.30 5.79
N LYS A 116 1.01 2.37 7.11
CA LYS A 116 1.22 1.19 7.96
C LYS A 116 -0.02 0.28 8.00
N ALA A 117 -1.22 0.86 8.08
CA ALA A 117 -2.45 0.11 8.12
C ALA A 117 -2.78 -0.55 6.77
N LEU A 118 -2.48 0.11 5.65
CA LEU A 118 -2.80 -0.39 4.32
C LEU A 118 -1.76 -1.40 3.79
N ALA A 119 -0.50 -1.33 4.21
CA ALA A 119 0.56 -2.20 3.70
C ALA A 119 0.25 -3.71 3.81
N PRO A 120 -0.20 -4.26 4.95
CA PRO A 120 -0.52 -5.68 5.06
C PRO A 120 -1.75 -6.06 4.21
N ILE A 121 -2.71 -5.14 4.05
CA ILE A 121 -3.90 -5.36 3.22
C ILE A 121 -3.50 -5.48 1.75
N LEU A 122 -2.65 -4.57 1.27
CA LEU A 122 -2.11 -4.59 -0.10
C LEU A 122 -1.35 -5.89 -0.38
N GLN A 123 -0.46 -6.30 0.52
CA GLN A 123 0.30 -7.55 0.35
C GLN A 123 -0.62 -8.78 0.22
N ARG A 124 -1.66 -8.83 1.05
CA ARG A 124 -2.64 -9.94 0.98
C ARG A 124 -3.48 -9.88 -0.30
N LEU A 125 -3.93 -8.69 -0.71
CA LEU A 125 -4.65 -8.49 -1.98
C LEU A 125 -3.82 -8.93 -3.18
N GLU A 126 -2.54 -8.53 -3.23
CA GLU A 126 -1.63 -8.96 -4.29
C GLU A 126 -1.47 -10.49 -4.35
N ALA A 127 -1.31 -11.15 -3.21
CA ALA A 127 -1.20 -12.60 -3.16
C ALA A 127 -2.47 -13.28 -3.68
N ILE A 128 -3.64 -12.78 -3.30
CA ILE A 128 -4.94 -13.28 -3.77
C ILE A 128 -5.10 -13.05 -5.26
N MET A 129 -4.77 -11.85 -5.77
CA MET A 129 -4.84 -11.55 -7.20
C MET A 129 -3.95 -12.46 -8.03
N ARG A 130 -2.70 -12.71 -7.58
CA ARG A 130 -1.79 -13.63 -8.28
C ARG A 130 -2.37 -15.04 -8.37
N LYS A 131 -2.94 -15.53 -7.27
CA LYS A 131 -3.59 -16.84 -7.23
C LYS A 131 -4.81 -16.89 -8.16
N TYR A 132 -5.68 -15.88 -8.07
CA TYR A 132 -6.87 -15.76 -8.91
C TYR A 132 -6.51 -15.68 -10.40
N ALA A 133 -5.50 -14.86 -10.75
CA ALA A 133 -5.02 -14.74 -12.12
C ALA A 133 -4.52 -16.09 -12.68
N ALA A 134 -3.77 -16.85 -11.88
CA ALA A 134 -3.31 -18.17 -12.27
C ALA A 134 -4.47 -19.17 -12.48
N GLU A 135 -5.44 -19.20 -11.55
CA GLU A 135 -6.61 -20.08 -11.63
C GLU A 135 -7.54 -19.74 -12.82
N LYS A 136 -7.67 -18.46 -13.15
CA LYS A 136 -8.53 -17.96 -14.25
C LYS A 136 -7.78 -17.76 -15.55
N GLN A 137 -6.48 -18.06 -15.60
CA GLN A 137 -5.63 -17.87 -16.78
C GLN A 137 -5.65 -16.42 -17.28
N ILE A 138 -5.70 -15.44 -16.35
CA ILE A 138 -5.65 -14.03 -16.67
C ILE A 138 -4.21 -13.64 -16.96
N SER A 139 -4.00 -13.06 -18.15
CA SER A 139 -2.67 -12.66 -18.64
C SER A 139 -2.24 -11.29 -18.12
N MET A 140 -3.21 -10.40 -17.83
CA MET A 140 -2.95 -9.04 -17.38
C MET A 140 -4.12 -8.53 -16.52
N ILE A 141 -3.79 -7.85 -15.43
CA ILE A 141 -4.74 -7.11 -14.59
C ILE A 141 -4.37 -5.63 -14.64
N VAL A 142 -5.34 -4.78 -14.96
CA VAL A 142 -5.17 -3.32 -15.01
C VAL A 142 -5.88 -2.69 -13.83
N ASP A 143 -5.18 -1.87 -13.06
CA ASP A 143 -5.76 -1.12 -11.95
C ASP A 143 -6.44 0.15 -12.45
N LEU A 144 -7.75 0.25 -12.20
CA LEU A 144 -8.58 1.41 -12.58
C LEU A 144 -8.42 2.59 -11.61
N SER A 145 -7.91 2.37 -10.40
CA SER A 145 -7.72 3.41 -9.38
C SER A 145 -6.47 4.25 -9.59
N SER A 146 -5.53 3.77 -10.41
CA SER A 146 -4.29 4.48 -10.72
C SER A 146 -4.53 5.68 -11.63
N GLN A 147 -3.99 6.85 -11.28
CA GLN A 147 -4.03 8.05 -12.09
C GLN A 147 -2.61 8.37 -12.64
N PRO A 148 -2.44 8.69 -13.95
CA PRO A 148 -3.45 8.77 -15.01
C PRO A 148 -3.88 7.39 -15.54
N ASN A 149 -5.18 7.19 -15.71
CA ASN A 149 -5.72 5.97 -16.30
C ASN A 149 -6.16 6.23 -17.74
N ASN A 150 -5.53 5.56 -18.69
CA ASN A 150 -5.84 5.70 -20.11
C ASN A 150 -6.81 4.63 -20.63
N LEU A 151 -7.43 3.84 -19.75
CA LEU A 151 -8.41 2.85 -20.13
C LEU A 151 -9.76 3.51 -20.45
N LEU A 152 -10.16 3.49 -21.71
CA LEU A 152 -11.40 4.12 -22.17
C LEU A 152 -12.64 3.24 -21.97
N PHE A 153 -12.45 1.92 -22.01
CA PHE A 153 -13.54 0.96 -21.89
C PHE A 153 -13.06 -0.39 -21.37
N ALA A 154 -13.82 -0.95 -20.45
CA ALA A 154 -13.69 -2.34 -20.03
C ALA A 154 -15.10 -2.94 -19.87
N ALA A 155 -15.29 -4.15 -20.36
CA ALA A 155 -16.56 -4.86 -20.17
C ALA A 155 -16.74 -5.18 -18.67
N ALA A 156 -17.98 -5.09 -18.17
CA ALA A 156 -18.28 -5.39 -16.76
C ALA A 156 -17.83 -6.80 -16.34
N SER A 157 -17.86 -7.76 -17.26
CA SER A 157 -17.41 -9.13 -17.06
C SER A 157 -15.90 -9.27 -16.83
N THR A 158 -15.10 -8.27 -17.19
CA THR A 158 -13.65 -8.26 -16.93
C THR A 158 -13.28 -7.65 -15.58
N ASN A 159 -14.25 -7.07 -14.87
CA ASN A 159 -14.01 -6.46 -13.56
C ASN A 159 -14.03 -7.52 -12.45
N ILE A 160 -12.86 -7.75 -11.86
CA ILE A 160 -12.64 -8.77 -10.82
C ILE A 160 -12.66 -8.20 -9.39
N THR A 161 -13.00 -6.92 -9.23
CA THR A 161 -12.94 -6.24 -7.93
C THR A 161 -13.73 -6.97 -6.85
N THR A 162 -14.98 -7.37 -7.14
CA THR A 162 -15.85 -8.05 -6.19
C THR A 162 -15.30 -9.44 -5.83
N ASP A 163 -14.87 -10.20 -6.82
CA ASP A 163 -14.34 -11.55 -6.61
C ASP A 163 -13.11 -11.52 -5.70
N VAL A 164 -12.22 -10.54 -5.91
CA VAL A 164 -11.01 -10.37 -5.10
C VAL A 164 -11.35 -9.96 -3.67
N ILE A 165 -12.35 -9.08 -3.46
CA ILE A 165 -12.85 -8.70 -2.12
C ILE A 165 -13.39 -9.92 -1.38
N ASP A 166 -14.22 -10.73 -2.04
CA ASP A 166 -14.83 -11.92 -1.46
C ASP A 166 -13.78 -12.96 -1.07
N LEU A 167 -12.79 -13.18 -1.91
CA LEU A 167 -11.66 -14.06 -1.63
C LEU A 167 -10.82 -13.53 -0.46
N TYR A 168 -10.59 -12.21 -0.40
CA TYR A 168 -9.89 -11.58 0.69
C TYR A 168 -10.61 -11.80 2.01
N ASN A 169 -11.90 -11.51 2.07
CA ASN A 169 -12.71 -11.62 3.28
C ASN A 169 -12.81 -13.09 3.75
N LYS A 170 -12.92 -14.06 2.83
CA LYS A 170 -12.84 -15.48 3.15
C LYS A 170 -11.49 -15.87 3.75
N ALA A 171 -10.39 -15.39 3.15
CA ALA A 171 -9.05 -15.65 3.65
C ALA A 171 -8.78 -14.95 5.00
N ALA A 172 -9.37 -13.77 5.25
CA ALA A 172 -9.26 -13.06 6.51
C ALA A 172 -10.05 -13.74 7.65
N ALA A 173 -11.17 -14.38 7.32
CA ALA A 173 -11.97 -15.15 8.29
C ALA A 173 -11.30 -16.46 8.72
N THR A 174 -10.34 -16.97 7.93
CA THR A 174 -9.54 -18.15 8.29
C THR A 174 -8.27 -17.66 9.01
N PRO A 175 -7.98 -18.08 10.27
CA PRO A 175 -6.76 -17.67 10.96
C PRO A 175 -5.55 -17.97 10.07
N ALA A 176 -4.77 -16.93 9.75
CA ALA A 176 -3.58 -17.08 8.92
C ALA A 176 -2.61 -18.05 9.59
N ALA A 177 -2.27 -19.15 8.92
CA ALA A 177 -1.06 -19.88 9.26
C ALA A 177 0.13 -18.90 9.23
N PRO A 178 1.09 -18.99 10.19
CA PRO A 178 2.24 -18.08 10.22
C PRO A 178 2.93 -18.10 8.86
N PRO A 179 3.47 -16.96 8.38
CA PRO A 179 4.21 -16.93 7.12
C PRO A 179 5.32 -17.97 7.18
N ALA A 180 5.31 -18.90 6.22
CA ALA A 180 6.37 -19.89 6.09
C ALA A 180 7.71 -19.15 6.07
N ALA A 181 8.55 -19.44 7.06
CA ALA A 181 9.90 -18.91 7.16
C ALA A 181 10.59 -19.09 5.81
N LYS A 182 11.15 -18.01 5.27
CA LYS A 182 12.03 -18.07 4.10
C LYS A 182 13.05 -19.18 4.34
N PRO A 183 13.31 -20.07 3.36
CA PRO A 183 14.34 -21.07 3.52
C PRO A 183 15.65 -20.35 3.87
N ALA A 184 16.21 -20.71 5.02
CA ALA A 184 17.53 -20.24 5.45
C ALA A 184 18.51 -20.69 4.36
N VAL A 185 19.15 -19.72 3.72
CA VAL A 185 20.31 -19.97 2.87
C VAL A 185 21.36 -20.61 3.75
N SER A 186 21.60 -21.88 3.52
CA SER A 186 22.68 -22.63 4.15
C SER A 186 24.00 -22.02 3.70
N THR A 187 24.63 -21.21 4.53
CA THR A 187 26.02 -20.80 4.32
C THR A 187 26.91 -22.02 4.53
N PRO A 188 27.83 -22.33 3.61
CA PRO A 188 28.77 -23.41 3.83
C PRO A 188 29.70 -23.05 5.00
N THR A 189 29.72 -23.92 5.99
CA THR A 189 30.65 -23.88 7.12
C THR A 189 32.08 -23.97 6.59
N THR A 190 32.80 -22.84 6.55
CA THR A 190 34.24 -22.82 6.37
C THR A 190 34.89 -23.09 7.71
N ALA A 191 35.68 -24.16 7.76
CA ALA A 191 36.40 -24.60 8.91
C ALA A 191 37.25 -23.49 9.55
N ALA A 192 37.18 -23.39 10.87
CA ALA A 192 37.97 -22.46 11.68
C ALA A 192 39.48 -22.82 11.63
N PRO A 193 40.37 -21.84 11.45
CA PRO A 193 41.80 -22.07 11.69
C PRO A 193 42.08 -22.01 13.19
N LYS A 194 42.93 -22.96 13.65
CA LYS A 194 43.45 -23.11 14.97
C LYS A 194 44.05 -21.81 15.52
N LYS A 195 43.61 -21.39 16.70
CA LYS A 195 44.21 -20.36 17.51
C LYS A 195 45.62 -20.77 17.92
N THR A 196 46.64 -20.12 17.44
CA THR A 196 47.96 -20.05 18.03
C THR A 196 47.97 -18.90 19.03
N THR A 197 48.24 -19.24 20.28
CA THR A 197 48.41 -18.34 21.42
C THR A 197 49.70 -17.52 21.24
N PRO A 198 49.69 -16.19 21.31
CA PRO A 198 50.90 -15.41 21.44
C PRO A 198 51.37 -15.36 22.93
N ALA A 199 52.63 -15.58 23.15
CA ALA A 199 53.31 -15.45 24.42
C ALA A 199 53.33 -13.98 24.90
N PRO A 200 53.39 -13.72 26.23
CA PRO A 200 53.38 -12.36 26.79
C PRO A 200 54.71 -11.64 26.56
N PRO A 201 54.71 -10.32 26.36
CA PRO A 201 55.92 -9.53 26.21
C PRO A 201 56.63 -9.34 27.55
N ALA A 202 57.98 -9.50 27.52
CA ALA A 202 58.87 -9.26 28.60
C ALA A 202 58.89 -7.76 28.98
N LYS A 203 59.02 -7.48 30.30
CA LYS A 203 59.22 -6.15 30.85
C LYS A 203 60.63 -5.63 30.51
N PRO A 204 60.79 -4.33 30.21
CA PRO A 204 62.08 -3.70 30.21
C PRO A 204 62.56 -3.46 31.71
N GLN A 205 63.75 -3.85 31.99
CA GLN A 205 64.50 -3.36 33.13
C GLN A 205 65.27 -2.11 32.71
N GLU A 206 65.33 -1.18 33.68
CA GLU A 206 66.10 0.10 33.81
C GLU A 206 65.50 1.30 33.08
#